data_f2c29d9a88fb3e5201912d01dffe5929
#
_entry.id   f2c29d9a88fb3e5201912d01dffe5929
#
_cell.length_a   1.000
_cell.length_b   1.000
_cell.length_c   1.000
_cell.angle_alpha   90.00
_cell.angle_beta   90.00
_cell.angle_gamma   90.00
#
_symmetry.space_group_name_H-M   'P 1'
#
loop_
_entity.id
_entity.type
_entity.pdbx_description
1 polymer ?
#
loop_
_entity_poly.entity_id
_entity_poly.type
_entity_poly.pdbx_seq_one_letter_code
_entity_poly.pdbx_strand_id
1 'polypeptide(L)'
;MSGNIWGLLPVFIFMMAMLAVSIYLRRAAAKKGSGNFLNEYFTGSRSLGGFVLAMTTVATYSSVSSFVGGPGQAWDIGFGWIYMSVVQVTALFLVLGILGKKMAIVSRKIDAVTVIDVIRHRYQSDALANLSAIIIVLFFSATMVAQFVGGAKLFEAVTGYSYVIGLVVFGLVVVIYTAVGGFRGVAVTDALCAIAMLVGMFILLVGILKAGGGYEAIMEQITVRRPELLEPLSGGNMPYTLYIS
;
A
#
# COMPACT_ATOMS: atom_id res chain seq x y z
N MET A 1 -18.05 24.07 8.02
CA MET A 1 -16.62 24.36 7.75
C MET A 1 -16.49 24.55 6.25
N SER A 2 -16.01 25.71 5.81
CA SER A 2 -15.79 25.96 4.38
C SER A 2 -14.61 25.09 3.92
N GLY A 3 -14.84 24.23 2.95
CA GLY A 3 -13.79 23.37 2.41
C GLY A 3 -12.61 24.20 1.90
N ASN A 4 -11.40 23.73 2.17
CA ASN A 4 -10.18 24.41 1.75
C ASN A 4 -9.84 24.01 0.30
N ILE A 5 -10.15 24.89 -0.64
CA ILE A 5 -9.91 24.65 -2.07
C ILE A 5 -8.42 24.43 -2.39
N TRP A 6 -7.53 25.06 -1.61
CA TRP A 6 -6.08 24.89 -1.75
C TRP A 6 -5.61 23.48 -1.34
N GLY A 7 -6.33 22.82 -0.42
CA GLY A 7 -6.10 21.43 -0.07
C GLY A 7 -6.56 20.43 -1.14
N LEU A 8 -7.58 20.80 -1.93
CA LEU A 8 -8.07 19.96 -3.04
C LEU A 8 -7.16 19.96 -4.25
N LEU A 9 -6.49 21.06 -4.52
CA LEU A 9 -5.72 21.26 -5.76
C LEU A 9 -4.61 20.22 -5.93
N PRO A 10 -3.74 19.95 -4.93
CA PRO A 10 -2.72 18.90 -5.06
C PRO A 10 -3.32 17.50 -5.25
N VAL A 11 -4.41 17.18 -4.53
CA VAL A 11 -5.09 15.90 -4.65
C VAL A 11 -5.65 15.73 -6.05
N PHE A 12 -6.35 16.74 -6.57
CA PHE A 12 -6.93 16.70 -7.91
C PHE A 12 -5.86 16.59 -9.01
N ILE A 13 -4.79 17.39 -8.93
CA ILE A 13 -3.67 17.32 -9.88
C ILE A 13 -3.06 15.92 -9.88
N PHE A 14 -2.81 15.35 -8.70
CA PHE A 14 -2.24 14.03 -8.57
C PHE A 14 -3.16 12.95 -9.18
N MET A 15 -4.46 12.98 -8.88
CA MET A 15 -5.45 12.04 -9.43
C MET A 15 -5.54 12.14 -10.97
N MET A 16 -5.53 13.36 -11.51
CA MET A 16 -5.53 13.57 -12.96
C MET A 16 -4.24 13.08 -13.62
N ALA A 17 -3.09 13.27 -12.97
CA ALA A 17 -1.82 12.73 -13.44
C ALA A 17 -1.83 11.19 -13.50
N MET A 18 -2.39 10.53 -12.48
CA MET A 18 -2.55 9.08 -12.46
C MET A 18 -3.43 8.56 -13.61
N LEU A 19 -4.56 9.20 -13.86
CA LEU A 19 -5.43 8.88 -15.00
C LEU A 19 -4.71 9.10 -16.35
N ALA A 20 -4.03 10.22 -16.50
CA ALA A 20 -3.30 10.54 -17.74
C ALA A 20 -2.19 9.52 -18.03
N VAL A 21 -1.40 9.13 -17.01
CA VAL A 21 -0.36 8.10 -17.14
C VAL A 21 -0.97 6.76 -17.53
N SER A 22 -2.06 6.36 -16.87
CA SER A 22 -2.74 5.09 -17.17
C SER A 22 -3.26 5.05 -18.61
N ILE A 23 -3.91 6.11 -19.10
CA ILE A 23 -4.39 6.23 -20.47
C ILE A 23 -3.22 6.22 -21.46
N TYR A 24 -2.14 6.96 -21.18
CA TYR A 24 -0.96 7.00 -22.02
C TYR A 24 -0.34 5.61 -22.20
N LEU A 25 -0.14 4.89 -21.12
CA LEU A 25 0.43 3.54 -21.13
C LEU A 25 -0.44 2.55 -21.88
N ARG A 26 -1.77 2.62 -21.71
CA ARG A 26 -2.71 1.81 -22.51
C ARG A 26 -2.57 2.09 -24.00
N ARG A 27 -2.53 3.36 -24.40
CA ARG A 27 -2.36 3.74 -25.82
C ARG A 27 -1.02 3.27 -26.37
N ALA A 28 0.05 3.35 -25.59
CA ALA A 28 1.37 2.87 -25.97
C ALA A 28 1.42 1.34 -26.11
N ALA A 29 0.73 0.60 -25.24
CA ALA A 29 0.59 -0.86 -25.32
C ALA A 29 -0.21 -1.28 -26.57
N ALA A 30 -1.33 -0.62 -26.85
CA ALA A 30 -2.17 -0.91 -28.01
C ALA A 30 -1.44 -0.78 -29.34
N LYS A 31 -0.44 0.14 -29.45
CA LYS A 31 0.39 0.32 -30.66
C LYS A 31 1.40 -0.81 -30.88
N LYS A 32 1.76 -1.61 -29.87
CA LYS A 32 2.78 -2.66 -29.97
C LYS A 32 2.26 -4.03 -30.43
N GLY A 33 0.96 -4.17 -30.67
CA GLY A 33 0.31 -5.43 -31.07
C GLY A 33 0.50 -6.48 -29.99
N SER A 34 -0.54 -6.78 -29.25
CA SER A 34 -0.41 -7.65 -28.10
C SER A 34 -0.65 -9.11 -28.49
N GLY A 35 0.14 -9.98 -27.87
CA GLY A 35 -0.15 -11.41 -27.79
C GLY A 35 -1.43 -11.68 -26.98
N ASN A 36 -1.41 -12.62 -26.06
CA ASN A 36 -2.57 -12.94 -25.24
C ASN A 36 -3.00 -11.76 -24.35
N PHE A 37 -4.20 -11.20 -24.60
CA PHE A 37 -4.77 -10.06 -23.85
C PHE A 37 -4.80 -10.30 -22.33
N LEU A 38 -5.15 -11.52 -21.91
CA LEU A 38 -5.22 -11.86 -20.49
C LEU A 38 -3.85 -11.76 -19.82
N ASN A 39 -2.81 -12.29 -20.46
CA ASN A 39 -1.45 -12.20 -19.92
C ASN A 39 -0.94 -10.77 -19.86
N GLU A 40 -1.27 -9.95 -20.85
CA GLU A 40 -0.86 -8.54 -20.85
C GLU A 40 -1.62 -7.75 -19.76
N TYR A 41 -2.93 -7.95 -19.67
CA TYR A 41 -3.78 -7.21 -18.73
C TYR A 41 -3.50 -7.57 -17.27
N PHE A 42 -3.32 -8.85 -16.95
CA PHE A 42 -3.16 -9.30 -15.56
C PHE A 42 -1.70 -9.41 -15.09
N THR A 43 -0.74 -9.62 -15.99
CA THR A 43 0.67 -9.80 -15.61
C THR A 43 1.63 -8.78 -16.23
N GLY A 44 1.11 -7.86 -17.06
CA GLY A 44 1.92 -6.90 -17.80
C GLY A 44 2.95 -7.57 -18.70
N SER A 45 2.64 -8.77 -19.25
CA SER A 45 3.54 -9.61 -20.04
C SER A 45 4.87 -9.92 -19.33
N ARG A 46 4.90 -9.83 -17.99
CA ARG A 46 6.11 -10.05 -17.17
C ARG A 46 7.31 -9.19 -17.60
N SER A 47 7.04 -8.00 -18.15
CA SER A 47 8.04 -7.11 -18.77
C SER A 47 8.43 -5.90 -17.92
N LEU A 48 8.02 -5.86 -16.64
CA LEU A 48 8.35 -4.77 -15.73
C LEU A 48 9.84 -4.78 -15.37
N GLY A 49 10.45 -3.62 -15.43
CA GLY A 49 11.82 -3.43 -14.94
C GLY A 49 11.91 -3.54 -13.42
N GLY A 50 13.08 -3.93 -12.91
CA GLY A 50 13.29 -4.14 -11.47
C GLY A 50 12.96 -2.93 -10.61
N PHE A 51 13.25 -1.72 -11.08
CA PHE A 51 12.92 -0.48 -10.37
C PHE A 51 11.39 -0.29 -10.23
N VAL A 52 10.64 -0.46 -11.30
CA VAL A 52 9.17 -0.35 -11.27
C VAL A 52 8.58 -1.42 -10.36
N LEU A 53 9.10 -2.66 -10.44
CA LEU A 53 8.67 -3.75 -9.59
C LEU A 53 8.95 -3.47 -8.11
N ALA A 54 10.11 -2.92 -7.77
CA ALA A 54 10.44 -2.54 -6.40
C ALA A 54 9.50 -1.41 -5.91
N MET A 55 9.29 -0.38 -6.70
CA MET A 55 8.41 0.74 -6.34
C MET A 55 6.94 0.33 -6.20
N THR A 56 6.41 -0.49 -7.11
CA THR A 56 5.03 -0.99 -6.96
C THR A 56 4.89 -1.89 -5.72
N THR A 57 5.93 -2.66 -5.37
CA THR A 57 5.93 -3.43 -4.13
C THR A 57 5.89 -2.53 -2.90
N VAL A 58 6.68 -1.45 -2.88
CA VAL A 58 6.65 -0.44 -1.82
C VAL A 58 5.26 0.19 -1.72
N ALA A 59 4.67 0.62 -2.84
CA ALA A 59 3.34 1.23 -2.86
C ALA A 59 2.24 0.26 -2.38
N THR A 60 2.32 -1.01 -2.79
CA THR A 60 1.35 -2.04 -2.39
C THR A 60 1.44 -2.36 -0.90
N TYR A 61 2.65 -2.38 -0.35
CA TYR A 61 2.86 -2.61 1.07
C TYR A 61 2.49 -1.40 1.92
N SER A 62 2.81 -0.19 1.43
CA SER A 62 2.49 1.07 2.08
C SER A 62 1.01 1.42 1.87
N SER A 63 0.20 1.08 2.84
CA SER A 63 -1.26 1.28 2.81
C SER A 63 -1.69 2.45 3.69
N VAL A 64 -2.98 2.76 3.69
CA VAL A 64 -3.57 3.70 4.68
C VAL A 64 -3.26 3.27 6.11
N SER A 65 -3.19 1.96 6.38
CA SER A 65 -2.79 1.44 7.68
C SER A 65 -1.37 1.90 8.07
N SER A 66 -0.45 1.99 7.12
CA SER A 66 0.92 2.43 7.37
C SER A 66 1.00 3.94 7.66
N PHE A 67 0.22 4.76 6.94
CA PHE A 67 0.30 6.23 7.06
C PHE A 67 -0.63 6.83 8.11
N VAL A 68 -1.72 6.18 8.44
CA VAL A 68 -2.69 6.65 9.43
C VAL A 68 -2.71 5.74 10.65
N GLY A 69 -2.84 4.43 10.43
CA GLY A 69 -2.89 3.45 11.50
C GLY A 69 -1.57 3.31 12.25
N GLY A 70 -0.44 3.25 11.53
CA GLY A 70 0.90 3.10 12.13
C GLY A 70 1.27 4.22 13.10
N PRO A 71 1.18 5.50 12.69
CA PRO A 71 1.38 6.61 13.63
C PRO A 71 0.42 6.61 14.80
N GLY A 72 -0.86 6.22 14.61
CA GLY A 72 -1.83 6.06 15.68
C GLY A 72 -1.38 4.99 16.71
N GLN A 73 -0.97 3.83 16.23
CA GLN A 73 -0.44 2.76 17.08
C GLN A 73 0.86 3.18 17.79
N ALA A 74 1.75 3.90 17.10
CA ALA A 74 2.96 4.43 17.72
C ALA A 74 2.64 5.45 18.83
N TRP A 75 1.58 6.23 18.68
CA TRP A 75 1.08 7.14 19.73
C TRP A 75 0.57 6.40 20.97
N ASP A 76 -0.10 5.26 20.78
CA ASP A 76 -0.69 4.48 21.87
C ASP A 76 0.33 3.54 22.52
N ILE A 77 1.19 2.88 21.72
CA ILE A 77 2.07 1.79 22.17
C ILE A 77 3.55 2.24 22.25
N GLY A 78 3.94 3.34 21.59
CA GLY A 78 5.31 3.85 21.62
C GLY A 78 6.31 2.95 20.88
N PHE A 79 7.49 2.75 21.48
CA PHE A 79 8.58 1.95 20.90
C PHE A 79 8.22 0.50 20.61
N GLY A 80 7.25 -0.07 21.31
CA GLY A 80 6.72 -1.39 21.02
C GLY A 80 6.26 -1.54 19.56
N TRP A 81 5.58 -0.53 19.01
CA TRP A 81 5.15 -0.52 17.62
C TRP A 81 6.33 -0.46 16.62
N ILE A 82 7.42 0.22 16.97
CA ILE A 82 8.61 0.31 16.13
C ILE A 82 9.26 -1.07 15.97
N TYR A 83 9.38 -1.84 17.06
CA TYR A 83 9.89 -3.22 16.99
C TYR A 83 9.06 -4.10 16.05
N MET A 84 7.74 -4.05 16.16
CA MET A 84 6.85 -4.78 15.25
C MET A 84 7.06 -4.37 13.79
N SER A 85 7.17 -3.07 13.53
CA SER A 85 7.40 -2.55 12.18
C SER A 85 8.72 -3.05 11.58
N VAL A 86 9.79 -3.10 12.37
CA VAL A 86 11.09 -3.65 11.95
C VAL A 86 11.00 -5.13 11.61
N VAL A 87 10.30 -5.91 12.42
CA VAL A 87 10.08 -7.35 12.16
C VAL A 87 9.29 -7.55 10.87
N GLN A 88 8.21 -6.78 10.65
CA GLN A 88 7.41 -6.86 9.43
C GLN A 88 8.23 -6.56 8.17
N VAL A 89 9.07 -5.52 8.18
CA VAL A 89 9.92 -5.17 7.03
C VAL A 89 10.92 -6.28 6.76
N THR A 90 11.56 -6.82 7.79
CA THR A 90 12.52 -7.94 7.66
C THR A 90 11.84 -9.18 7.10
N ALA A 91 10.65 -9.54 7.59
CA ALA A 91 9.87 -10.66 7.10
C ALA A 91 9.52 -10.50 5.61
N LEU A 92 9.16 -9.29 5.16
CA LEU A 92 8.88 -9.00 3.75
C LEU A 92 10.09 -9.31 2.86
N PHE A 93 11.30 -8.88 3.25
CA PHE A 93 12.53 -9.17 2.51
C PHE A 93 12.82 -10.67 2.42
N LEU A 94 12.64 -11.41 3.51
CA LEU A 94 12.83 -12.86 3.53
C LEU A 94 11.81 -13.57 2.64
N VAL A 95 10.54 -13.19 2.75
CA VAL A 95 9.45 -13.79 1.94
C VAL A 95 9.67 -13.52 0.46
N LEU A 96 9.90 -12.27 0.05
CA LEU A 96 10.09 -11.93 -1.36
C LEU A 96 11.42 -12.44 -1.91
N GLY A 97 12.50 -12.39 -1.12
CA GLY A 97 13.82 -12.86 -1.56
C GLY A 97 13.91 -14.38 -1.71
N ILE A 98 13.30 -15.14 -0.82
CA ILE A 98 13.38 -16.59 -0.81
C ILE A 98 12.17 -17.22 -1.53
N LEU A 99 10.96 -16.96 -1.05
CA LEU A 99 9.74 -17.56 -1.60
C LEU A 99 9.38 -16.96 -2.95
N GLY A 100 9.51 -15.64 -3.11
CA GLY A 100 9.20 -14.94 -4.35
C GLY A 100 10.00 -15.48 -5.53
N LYS A 101 11.30 -15.73 -5.36
CA LYS A 101 12.13 -16.34 -6.40
C LYS A 101 11.68 -17.76 -6.77
N LYS A 102 11.38 -18.59 -5.78
CA LYS A 102 10.86 -19.95 -6.01
C LYS A 102 9.50 -19.91 -6.71
N MET A 103 8.60 -19.05 -6.26
CA MET A 103 7.27 -18.86 -6.86
C MET A 103 7.38 -18.39 -8.31
N ALA A 104 8.30 -17.48 -8.62
CA ALA A 104 8.53 -17.00 -9.98
C ALA A 104 8.97 -18.13 -10.92
N ILE A 105 9.84 -19.04 -10.45
CA ILE A 105 10.30 -20.20 -11.23
C ILE A 105 9.12 -21.15 -11.49
N VAL A 106 8.37 -21.49 -10.44
CA VAL A 106 7.22 -22.40 -10.55
C VAL A 106 6.13 -21.82 -11.46
N SER A 107 5.75 -20.56 -11.26
CA SER A 107 4.70 -19.92 -12.04
C SER A 107 5.04 -19.83 -13.54
N ARG A 108 6.32 -19.62 -13.89
CA ARG A 108 6.76 -19.67 -15.29
C ARG A 108 6.71 -21.08 -15.89
N LYS A 109 7.04 -22.11 -15.10
CA LYS A 109 7.04 -23.50 -15.55
C LYS A 109 5.65 -24.02 -15.89
N ILE A 110 4.64 -23.57 -15.15
CA ILE A 110 3.23 -24.00 -15.31
C ILE A 110 2.36 -22.94 -16.00
N ASP A 111 2.98 -21.85 -16.45
CA ASP A 111 2.31 -20.66 -17.05
C ASP A 111 1.16 -20.11 -16.19
N ALA A 112 1.35 -20.13 -14.86
CA ALA A 112 0.35 -19.64 -13.91
C ALA A 112 0.19 -18.13 -14.02
N VAL A 113 -1.04 -17.66 -14.04
CA VAL A 113 -1.42 -16.23 -13.98
C VAL A 113 -1.68 -15.80 -12.54
N THR A 114 -2.24 -16.69 -11.73
CA THR A 114 -2.63 -16.41 -10.35
C THR A 114 -1.99 -17.39 -9.36
N VAL A 115 -1.99 -17.03 -8.08
CA VAL A 115 -1.58 -17.94 -6.99
C VAL A 115 -2.50 -19.16 -6.94
N ILE A 116 -3.76 -19.03 -7.33
CA ILE A 116 -4.74 -20.14 -7.38
C ILE A 116 -4.30 -21.21 -8.38
N ASP A 117 -3.73 -20.82 -9.52
CA ASP A 117 -3.19 -21.76 -10.51
C ASP A 117 -2.06 -22.60 -9.93
N VAL A 118 -1.20 -21.98 -9.10
CA VAL A 118 -0.11 -22.69 -8.41
C VAL A 118 -0.67 -23.68 -7.38
N ILE A 119 -1.68 -23.27 -6.61
CA ILE A 119 -2.35 -24.14 -5.64
C ILE A 119 -3.00 -25.32 -6.35
N ARG A 120 -3.75 -25.07 -7.43
CA ARG A 120 -4.40 -26.12 -8.24
C ARG A 120 -3.36 -27.10 -8.77
N HIS A 121 -2.29 -26.60 -9.36
CA HIS A 121 -1.23 -27.45 -9.89
C HIS A 121 -0.53 -28.28 -8.82
N ARG A 122 -0.26 -27.67 -7.64
CA ARG A 122 0.47 -28.33 -6.54
C ARG A 122 -0.35 -29.43 -5.88
N TYR A 123 -1.62 -29.17 -5.63
CA TYR A 123 -2.48 -30.08 -4.85
C TYR A 123 -3.43 -30.91 -5.71
N GLN A 124 -3.46 -30.68 -7.02
CA GLN A 124 -4.33 -31.40 -7.97
C GLN A 124 -5.79 -31.47 -7.51
N SER A 125 -6.28 -30.38 -6.88
CA SER A 125 -7.62 -30.30 -6.29
C SER A 125 -8.32 -29.00 -6.69
N ASP A 126 -9.38 -29.11 -7.49
CA ASP A 126 -10.23 -27.97 -7.85
C ASP A 126 -11.01 -27.43 -6.65
N ALA A 127 -11.41 -28.29 -5.73
CA ALA A 127 -12.13 -27.89 -4.52
C ALA A 127 -11.25 -26.97 -3.66
N LEU A 128 -9.97 -27.34 -3.44
CA LEU A 128 -9.02 -26.51 -2.68
C LEU A 128 -8.72 -25.19 -3.41
N ALA A 129 -8.57 -25.22 -4.73
CA ALA A 129 -8.34 -24.03 -5.53
C ALA A 129 -9.52 -23.05 -5.43
N ASN A 130 -10.75 -23.55 -5.57
CA ASN A 130 -11.96 -22.73 -5.48
C ASN A 130 -12.15 -22.16 -4.06
N LEU A 131 -11.94 -22.96 -3.01
CA LEU A 131 -12.00 -22.50 -1.63
C LEU A 131 -10.98 -21.39 -1.38
N SER A 132 -9.74 -21.57 -1.83
CA SER A 132 -8.68 -20.56 -1.72
C SER A 132 -9.04 -19.28 -2.45
N ALA A 133 -9.66 -19.37 -3.64
CA ALA A 133 -10.13 -18.21 -4.39
C ALA A 133 -11.20 -17.43 -3.63
N ILE A 134 -12.19 -18.11 -3.05
CA ILE A 134 -13.26 -17.48 -2.26
C ILE A 134 -12.66 -16.77 -1.04
N ILE A 135 -11.77 -17.43 -0.31
CA ILE A 135 -11.11 -16.85 0.86
C ILE A 135 -10.33 -15.59 0.48
N ILE A 136 -9.52 -15.67 -0.58
CA ILE A 136 -8.72 -14.52 -1.06
C ILE A 136 -9.65 -13.36 -1.43
N VAL A 137 -10.71 -13.59 -2.20
CA VAL A 137 -11.64 -12.54 -2.61
C VAL A 137 -12.30 -11.87 -1.40
N LEU A 138 -12.76 -12.64 -0.43
CA LEU A 138 -13.40 -12.11 0.78
C LEU A 138 -12.44 -11.23 1.60
N PHE A 139 -11.24 -11.72 1.89
CA PHE A 139 -10.27 -10.97 2.69
C PHE A 139 -9.72 -9.75 1.97
N PHE A 140 -9.45 -9.84 0.67
CA PHE A 140 -9.03 -8.66 -0.11
C PHE A 140 -10.14 -7.62 -0.22
N SER A 141 -11.40 -8.04 -0.36
CA SER A 141 -12.54 -7.11 -0.35
C SER A 141 -12.62 -6.33 0.98
N ALA A 142 -12.45 -7.02 2.11
CA ALA A 142 -12.40 -6.37 3.42
C ALA A 142 -11.23 -5.37 3.53
N THR A 143 -10.04 -5.75 3.03
CA THR A 143 -8.88 -4.86 2.99
C THR A 143 -9.14 -3.63 2.12
N MET A 144 -9.77 -3.79 0.95
CA MET A 144 -10.13 -2.67 0.07
C MET A 144 -11.10 -1.70 0.75
N VAL A 145 -12.10 -2.19 1.46
CA VAL A 145 -13.02 -1.34 2.23
C VAL A 145 -12.24 -0.49 3.23
N ALA A 146 -11.29 -1.08 3.97
CA ALA A 146 -10.46 -0.34 4.92
C ALA A 146 -9.64 0.77 4.25
N GLN A 147 -9.09 0.52 3.04
CA GLN A 147 -8.36 1.53 2.26
C GLN A 147 -9.26 2.70 1.84
N PHE A 148 -10.45 2.41 1.33
CA PHE A 148 -11.41 3.45 0.94
C PHE A 148 -11.88 4.29 2.14
N VAL A 149 -12.20 3.64 3.26
CA VAL A 149 -12.60 4.32 4.50
C VAL A 149 -11.48 5.23 5.00
N GLY A 150 -10.26 4.73 5.09
CA GLY A 150 -9.13 5.51 5.58
C GLY A 150 -8.74 6.65 4.63
N GLY A 151 -8.75 6.41 3.31
CA GLY A 151 -8.50 7.44 2.30
C GLY A 151 -9.55 8.55 2.33
N ALA A 152 -10.83 8.21 2.47
CA ALA A 152 -11.91 9.18 2.57
C ALA A 152 -11.86 10.00 3.87
N LYS A 153 -11.48 9.39 5.00
CA LYS A 153 -11.26 10.12 6.27
C LYS A 153 -10.07 11.09 6.17
N LEU A 154 -8.99 10.66 5.54
CA LEU A 154 -7.85 11.54 5.31
C LEU A 154 -8.22 12.72 4.40
N PHE A 155 -9.00 12.45 3.34
CA PHE A 155 -9.51 13.50 2.46
C PHE A 155 -10.37 14.52 3.24
N GLU A 156 -11.30 14.05 4.07
CA GLU A 156 -12.11 14.91 4.92
C GLU A 156 -11.24 15.75 5.88
N ALA A 157 -10.26 15.15 6.53
CA ALA A 157 -9.36 15.82 7.46
C ALA A 157 -8.52 16.93 6.79
N VAL A 158 -8.03 16.67 5.56
CA VAL A 158 -7.14 17.61 4.84
C VAL A 158 -7.93 18.71 4.14
N THR A 159 -9.07 18.37 3.55
CA THR A 159 -9.82 19.31 2.68
C THR A 159 -11.00 19.99 3.38
N GLY A 160 -11.51 19.42 4.46
CA GLY A 160 -12.72 19.85 5.15
C GLY A 160 -14.03 19.53 4.41
N TYR A 161 -13.97 18.83 3.26
CA TYR A 161 -15.16 18.31 2.57
C TYR A 161 -15.65 17.02 3.21
N SER A 162 -16.91 16.64 2.94
CA SER A 162 -17.49 15.47 3.58
C SER A 162 -16.81 14.17 3.18
N TYR A 163 -16.77 13.25 4.12
CA TYR A 163 -16.30 11.87 3.94
C TYR A 163 -16.87 11.18 2.68
N VAL A 164 -18.18 11.36 2.43
CA VAL A 164 -18.88 10.74 1.28
C VAL A 164 -18.30 11.22 -0.05
N ILE A 165 -18.01 12.53 -0.16
CA ILE A 165 -17.39 13.09 -1.37
C ILE A 165 -16.02 12.45 -1.58
N GLY A 166 -15.20 12.36 -0.54
CA GLY A 166 -13.91 11.68 -0.58
C GLY A 166 -14.03 10.23 -1.05
N LEU A 167 -14.96 9.48 -0.47
CA LEU A 167 -15.19 8.08 -0.80
C LEU A 167 -15.56 7.89 -2.29
N VAL A 168 -16.48 8.70 -2.80
CA VAL A 168 -16.93 8.63 -4.20
C VAL A 168 -15.80 9.03 -5.15
N VAL A 169 -15.11 10.13 -4.89
CA VAL A 169 -14.03 10.63 -5.74
C VAL A 169 -12.90 9.63 -5.82
N PHE A 170 -12.39 9.14 -4.68
CA PHE A 170 -11.33 8.12 -4.66
C PHE A 170 -11.79 6.83 -5.33
N GLY A 171 -13.01 6.36 -5.03
CA GLY A 171 -13.55 5.14 -5.60
C GLY A 171 -13.62 5.19 -7.11
N LEU A 172 -14.18 6.26 -7.67
CA LEU A 172 -14.29 6.44 -9.11
C LEU A 172 -12.92 6.49 -9.79
N VAL A 173 -11.98 7.27 -9.25
CA VAL A 173 -10.65 7.40 -9.86
C VAL A 173 -9.89 6.07 -9.82
N VAL A 174 -9.91 5.35 -8.68
CA VAL A 174 -9.26 4.04 -8.55
C VAL A 174 -9.84 3.03 -9.55
N VAL A 175 -11.17 2.93 -9.64
CA VAL A 175 -11.84 2.03 -10.58
C VAL A 175 -11.48 2.37 -12.02
N ILE A 176 -11.54 3.64 -12.39
CA ILE A 176 -11.27 4.07 -13.77
C ILE A 176 -9.81 3.79 -14.16
N TYR A 177 -8.82 4.23 -13.36
CA TYR A 177 -7.43 4.04 -13.76
C TYR A 177 -7.00 2.57 -13.75
N THR A 178 -7.55 1.76 -12.84
CA THR A 178 -7.28 0.32 -12.78
C THR A 178 -7.88 -0.40 -13.98
N ALA A 179 -9.16 -0.14 -14.28
CA ALA A 179 -9.85 -0.76 -15.41
C ALA A 179 -9.22 -0.36 -16.77
N VAL A 180 -8.77 0.88 -16.89
CA VAL A 180 -8.13 1.39 -18.11
C VAL A 180 -6.70 0.90 -18.26
N GLY A 181 -5.90 0.94 -17.18
CA GLY A 181 -4.46 0.71 -17.22
C GLY A 181 -4.03 -0.75 -17.18
N GLY A 182 -4.87 -1.64 -16.63
CA GLY A 182 -4.48 -3.00 -16.33
C GLY A 182 -3.25 -3.05 -15.39
N PHE A 183 -2.65 -4.23 -15.23
CA PHE A 183 -1.52 -4.42 -14.30
C PHE A 183 -0.33 -3.51 -14.59
N ARG A 184 0.05 -3.34 -15.86
CA ARG A 184 1.18 -2.48 -16.23
C ARG A 184 0.92 -1.02 -15.93
N GLY A 185 -0.29 -0.54 -16.20
CA GLY A 185 -0.70 0.83 -15.88
C GLY A 185 -0.65 1.07 -14.37
N VAL A 186 -1.23 0.17 -13.60
CA VAL A 186 -1.22 0.22 -12.13
C VAL A 186 0.20 0.19 -11.59
N ALA A 187 1.07 -0.72 -12.04
CA ALA A 187 2.44 -0.82 -11.54
C ALA A 187 3.27 0.45 -11.77
N VAL A 188 3.08 1.15 -12.89
CA VAL A 188 3.77 2.42 -13.15
C VAL A 188 3.18 3.56 -12.32
N THR A 189 1.86 3.62 -12.18
CA THR A 189 1.21 4.62 -11.31
C THR A 189 1.59 4.39 -9.85
N ASP A 190 1.67 3.15 -9.38
CA ASP A 190 2.15 2.80 -8.04
C ASP A 190 3.59 3.26 -7.83
N ALA A 191 4.46 3.13 -8.83
CA ALA A 191 5.83 3.65 -8.74
C ALA A 191 5.87 5.17 -8.52
N LEU A 192 4.98 5.92 -9.17
CA LEU A 192 4.82 7.36 -8.93
C LEU A 192 4.27 7.64 -7.52
N CYS A 193 3.29 6.85 -7.07
CA CYS A 193 2.77 6.93 -5.69
C CYS A 193 3.89 6.67 -4.68
N ALA A 194 4.71 5.63 -4.87
CA ALA A 194 5.82 5.31 -3.97
C ALA A 194 6.83 6.46 -3.86
N ILE A 195 7.19 7.08 -4.99
CA ILE A 195 8.07 8.26 -4.99
C ILE A 195 7.43 9.42 -4.21
N ALA A 196 6.15 9.71 -4.48
CA ALA A 196 5.43 10.77 -3.77
C ALA A 196 5.33 10.49 -2.25
N MET A 197 5.09 9.23 -1.87
CA MET A 197 5.08 8.80 -0.46
C MET A 197 6.45 9.00 0.20
N LEU A 198 7.54 8.60 -0.44
CA LEU A 198 8.89 8.77 0.09
C LEU A 198 9.23 10.26 0.32
N VAL A 199 8.96 11.10 -0.68
CA VAL A 199 9.15 12.55 -0.57
C VAL A 199 8.28 13.14 0.54
N GLY A 200 7.01 12.75 0.60
CA GLY A 200 6.07 13.19 1.64
C GLY A 200 6.51 12.80 3.04
N MET A 201 7.04 11.58 3.23
CA MET A 201 7.58 11.14 4.52
C MET A 201 8.78 11.98 4.98
N PHE A 202 9.69 12.32 4.06
CA PHE A 202 10.82 13.21 4.41
C PHE A 202 10.35 14.61 4.79
N ILE A 203 9.40 15.18 4.05
CA ILE A 203 8.82 16.48 4.37
C ILE A 203 8.14 16.44 5.75
N LEU A 204 7.35 15.38 6.01
CA LEU A 204 6.67 15.19 7.28
C LEU A 204 7.67 15.05 8.44
N LEU A 205 8.72 14.26 8.28
CA LEU A 205 9.78 14.10 9.29
C LEU A 205 10.42 15.44 9.65
N VAL A 206 10.84 16.22 8.64
CA VAL A 206 11.42 17.55 8.85
C VAL A 206 10.41 18.50 9.53
N GLY A 207 9.14 18.43 9.12
CA GLY A 207 8.06 19.21 9.72
C GLY A 207 7.85 18.90 11.20
N ILE A 208 7.80 17.61 11.55
CA ILE A 208 7.65 17.16 12.96
C ILE A 208 8.83 17.60 13.80
N LEU A 209 10.06 17.41 13.32
CA LEU A 209 11.26 17.81 14.05
C LEU A 209 11.29 19.32 14.29
N LYS A 210 10.93 20.13 13.30
CA LYS A 210 10.86 21.60 13.45
C LYS A 210 9.76 22.01 14.42
N ALA A 211 8.57 21.43 14.32
CA ALA A 211 7.44 21.75 15.18
C ALA A 211 7.67 21.34 16.64
N GLY A 212 8.39 20.23 16.86
CA GLY A 212 8.71 19.71 18.19
C GLY A 212 9.94 20.36 18.86
N GLY A 213 10.62 21.27 18.18
CA GLY A 213 11.84 21.91 18.72
C GLY A 213 13.11 21.06 18.57
N GLY A 214 13.10 20.07 17.71
CA GLY A 214 14.21 19.12 17.47
C GLY A 214 14.00 17.79 18.17
N TYR A 215 14.87 16.82 17.82
CA TYR A 215 14.78 15.46 18.36
C TYR A 215 14.90 15.42 19.88
N GLU A 216 15.87 16.15 20.45
CA GLU A 216 16.12 16.17 21.90
C GLU A 216 14.92 16.72 22.67
N ALA A 217 14.34 17.85 22.22
CA ALA A 217 13.17 18.44 22.85
C ALA A 217 11.93 17.51 22.80
N ILE A 218 11.75 16.79 21.69
CA ILE A 218 10.67 15.79 21.57
C ILE A 218 10.89 14.65 22.56
N MET A 219 12.12 14.12 22.64
CA MET A 219 12.44 13.02 23.55
C MET A 219 12.29 13.40 25.01
N GLU A 220 12.72 14.61 25.39
CA GLU A 220 12.53 15.15 26.73
C GLU A 220 11.04 15.26 27.09
N GLN A 221 10.22 15.79 26.19
CA GLN A 221 8.77 15.89 26.40
C GLN A 221 8.11 14.52 26.58
N ILE A 222 8.53 13.50 25.82
CA ILE A 222 8.02 12.14 25.95
C ILE A 222 8.45 11.56 27.30
N THR A 223 9.72 11.71 27.67
CA THR A 223 10.26 11.21 28.93
C THR A 223 9.53 11.80 30.15
N VAL A 224 9.15 13.07 30.08
CA VAL A 224 8.44 13.74 31.18
C VAL A 224 6.95 13.42 31.21
N ARG A 225 6.29 13.36 30.05
CA ARG A 225 4.83 13.23 29.99
C ARG A 225 4.34 11.79 29.92
N ARG A 226 5.06 10.93 29.20
CA ARG A 226 4.66 9.56 28.92
C ARG A 226 5.88 8.64 28.79
N PRO A 227 6.65 8.43 29.89
CA PRO A 227 7.88 7.62 29.88
C PRO A 227 7.62 6.18 29.47
N GLU A 228 6.41 5.65 29.69
CA GLU A 228 5.99 4.31 29.30
C GLU A 228 6.11 4.06 27.78
N LEU A 229 6.02 5.10 26.94
CA LEU A 229 6.16 4.98 25.50
C LEU A 229 7.58 4.69 25.04
N LEU A 230 8.58 4.96 25.89
CA LEU A 230 10.00 4.71 25.61
C LEU A 230 10.41 3.28 26.00
N GLU A 231 9.58 2.56 26.71
CA GLU A 231 9.83 1.17 27.07
C GLU A 231 9.45 0.23 25.92
N PRO A 232 10.24 -0.84 25.67
CA PRO A 232 9.98 -1.78 24.58
C PRO A 232 8.59 -2.43 24.64
N LEU A 233 8.06 -2.65 25.84
CA LEU A 233 6.76 -3.28 26.11
C LEU A 233 5.69 -2.27 26.54
N SER A 234 5.91 -0.98 26.32
CA SER A 234 4.98 0.09 26.69
C SER A 234 4.54 0.02 28.16
N GLY A 235 5.51 -0.22 29.07
CA GLY A 235 5.22 -0.39 30.50
C GLY A 235 4.34 -1.59 30.84
N GLY A 236 4.33 -2.62 29.99
CA GLY A 236 3.49 -3.81 30.15
C GLY A 236 2.09 -3.68 29.53
N ASN A 237 1.75 -2.58 28.91
CA ASN A 237 0.46 -2.38 28.24
C ASN A 237 0.35 -3.13 26.89
N MET A 238 1.46 -3.62 26.37
CA MET A 238 1.46 -4.38 25.14
C MET A 238 1.41 -5.89 25.44
N PRO A 239 0.35 -6.60 25.02
CA PRO A 239 0.26 -8.03 25.28
C PRO A 239 1.35 -8.78 24.52
N TYR A 240 2.00 -9.75 25.18
CA TYR A 240 3.04 -10.60 24.60
C TYR A 240 2.61 -11.28 23.29
N THR A 241 1.33 -11.58 23.15
CA THR A 241 0.75 -12.17 21.93
C THR A 241 0.95 -11.29 20.70
N LEU A 242 1.03 -9.98 20.86
CA LEU A 242 1.25 -9.05 19.77
C LEU A 242 2.73 -9.04 19.29
N TYR A 243 3.67 -9.50 20.12
CA TYR A 243 5.08 -9.66 19.76
C TYR A 243 5.36 -10.95 18.99
N ILE A 244 4.51 -11.96 19.15
CA ILE A 244 4.74 -13.33 18.64
C ILE A 244 3.89 -13.57 17.38
N SER A 245 2.90 -12.73 17.10
CA SER A 245 2.03 -12.83 15.93
C SER A 245 2.60 -12.09 14.72
#